data_328b5f1bf90ebc2ab0b0932299f1656f
#
_entry.id   328b5f1bf90ebc2ab0b0932299f1656f
#
_cell.length_a   1.000
_cell.length_b   1.000
_cell.length_c   1.000
_cell.angle_alpha   90.00
_cell.angle_beta   90.00
_cell.angle_gamma   90.00
#
_symmetry.space_group_name_H-M   'P 1'
#
loop_
_entity.id
_entity.type
_entity.pdbx_description
1 polymer ?
#
loop_
_entity_poly.entity_id
_entity_poly.type
_entity_poly.pdbx_seq_one_letter_code
_entity_poly.pdbx_strand_id
1 'polypeptide(L)'
;MRNITISKGLDIPISGEVTDLEITKHITKKVAVLGKDYHDLKPTMLVKVGEKVIKGQKLLEDKKIPGLFLVAPISGEVIEINRGERRAFESLVIETDNNVEEIVFIDNLSSFQANKENVRDILIESGLWTNFKKRPFSKVPNVDEKVDEIFISCLDTSPLSVDPEIFIEQNLDDFNKGIEIISLITSKYVHISSKIGSNLFVESEKVRLYELNN
;
A
#
# COMPACT_ATOMS: atom_id res chain seq x y z
N MET A 1 2.15 -5.86 24.94
CA MET A 1 0.83 -5.65 24.32
C MET A 1 0.01 -4.67 25.16
N ARG A 2 -0.65 -3.70 24.57
CA ARG A 2 -1.45 -2.68 25.29
C ARG A 2 -2.90 -2.79 24.81
N ASN A 3 -3.84 -2.92 25.76
CA ASN A 3 -5.27 -2.97 25.47
C ASN A 3 -5.83 -1.54 25.54
N ILE A 4 -6.53 -1.14 24.50
CA ILE A 4 -7.21 0.16 24.41
C ILE A 4 -8.70 -0.09 24.25
N THR A 5 -9.48 0.36 25.23
CA THR A 5 -10.94 0.28 25.17
C THR A 5 -11.52 1.58 24.64
N ILE A 6 -12.26 1.49 23.56
CA ILE A 6 -12.99 2.63 22.97
C ILE A 6 -14.39 2.65 23.61
N SER A 7 -14.65 3.65 24.46
CA SER A 7 -15.91 3.78 25.18
C SER A 7 -16.97 4.62 24.44
N LYS A 8 -16.61 5.30 23.37
CA LYS A 8 -17.47 6.15 22.54
C LYS A 8 -17.14 5.93 21.07
N GLY A 9 -17.38 4.72 20.59
CA GLY A 9 -17.35 4.39 19.18
C GLY A 9 -18.65 4.77 18.48
N LEU A 10 -18.65 4.81 17.16
CA LEU A 10 -19.84 4.92 16.34
C LEU A 10 -20.05 3.57 15.63
N ASP A 11 -20.98 2.78 16.16
CA ASP A 11 -21.48 1.60 15.47
C ASP A 11 -22.69 1.96 14.61
N ILE A 12 -22.63 1.59 13.34
CA ILE A 12 -23.79 1.68 12.47
C ILE A 12 -24.49 0.32 12.50
N PRO A 13 -25.69 0.20 13.09
CA PRO A 13 -26.37 -1.09 13.24
C PRO A 13 -26.93 -1.53 11.89
N ILE A 14 -26.09 -2.13 11.09
CA ILE A 14 -26.46 -2.78 9.83
C ILE A 14 -26.60 -4.28 10.11
N SER A 15 -27.73 -4.87 9.73
CA SER A 15 -27.92 -6.30 9.82
C SER A 15 -27.20 -7.03 8.70
N GLY A 16 -26.51 -8.10 9.03
CA GLY A 16 -25.76 -8.95 8.12
C GLY A 16 -24.28 -8.99 8.45
N GLU A 17 -23.69 -10.15 8.21
CA GLU A 17 -22.26 -10.40 8.41
C GLU A 17 -21.68 -11.00 7.12
N VAL A 18 -20.40 -10.78 6.87
CA VAL A 18 -19.67 -11.49 5.81
C VAL A 18 -19.45 -12.93 6.31
N THR A 19 -20.27 -13.86 5.85
CA THR A 19 -20.24 -15.27 6.29
C THR A 19 -19.40 -16.16 5.37
N ASP A 20 -19.24 -15.76 4.10
CA ASP A 20 -18.41 -16.47 3.14
C ASP A 20 -17.01 -15.82 3.14
N LEU A 21 -16.04 -16.58 3.64
CA LEU A 21 -14.64 -16.16 3.77
C LEU A 21 -13.77 -16.80 2.68
N GLU A 22 -14.37 -17.43 1.66
CA GLU A 22 -13.64 -17.98 0.54
C GLU A 22 -13.08 -16.86 -0.35
N ILE A 23 -11.76 -16.85 -0.51
CA ILE A 23 -11.08 -15.89 -1.39
C ILE A 23 -11.15 -16.39 -2.83
N THR A 24 -12.02 -15.78 -3.63
CA THR A 24 -12.10 -16.09 -5.06
C THR A 24 -11.10 -15.24 -5.86
N LYS A 25 -10.44 -15.89 -6.84
CA LYS A 25 -9.53 -15.18 -7.76
C LYS A 25 -10.31 -14.68 -8.97
N HIS A 26 -10.26 -13.39 -9.22
CA HIS A 26 -10.83 -12.79 -10.42
C HIS A 26 -9.69 -12.22 -11.29
N ILE A 27 -9.67 -12.63 -12.56
CA ILE A 27 -8.71 -12.11 -13.55
C ILE A 27 -9.36 -10.93 -14.26
N THR A 28 -8.83 -9.74 -14.05
CA THR A 28 -9.29 -8.54 -14.74
C THR A 28 -8.51 -8.31 -16.04
N LYS A 29 -9.20 -7.78 -17.06
CA LYS A 29 -8.56 -7.41 -18.33
C LYS A 29 -8.01 -6.00 -18.34
N LYS A 30 -8.55 -5.11 -17.50
CA LYS A 30 -8.16 -3.70 -17.44
C LYS A 30 -7.94 -3.28 -16.01
N VAL A 31 -6.87 -2.52 -15.80
CA VAL A 31 -6.55 -1.91 -14.50
C VAL A 31 -6.28 -0.43 -14.72
N ALA A 32 -6.71 0.41 -13.79
CA ALA A 32 -6.48 1.85 -13.87
C ALA A 32 -5.74 2.38 -12.66
N VAL A 33 -4.79 3.28 -12.89
CA VAL A 33 -4.23 4.16 -11.87
C VAL A 33 -5.09 5.42 -11.86
N LEU A 34 -5.74 5.71 -10.72
CA LEU A 34 -6.70 6.80 -10.58
C LEU A 34 -6.07 8.01 -9.89
N GLY A 35 -6.22 9.18 -10.50
CA GLY A 35 -5.68 10.43 -9.93
C GLY A 35 -6.28 10.78 -8.55
N LYS A 36 -7.55 10.44 -8.33
CA LYS A 36 -8.25 10.71 -7.06
C LYS A 36 -7.70 9.95 -5.85
N ASP A 37 -6.99 8.84 -6.07
CA ASP A 37 -6.43 8.01 -5.00
C ASP A 37 -5.15 8.65 -4.41
N TYR A 38 -4.61 9.65 -5.11
CA TYR A 38 -3.39 10.35 -4.72
C TYR A 38 -3.67 11.83 -4.49
N HIS A 39 -3.80 12.23 -3.24
CA HIS A 39 -4.13 13.60 -2.87
C HIS A 39 -3.13 14.60 -3.44
N ASP A 40 -3.64 15.62 -4.15
CA ASP A 40 -2.84 16.70 -4.73
C ASP A 40 -1.85 16.29 -5.85
N LEU A 41 -1.94 15.09 -6.40
CA LEU A 41 -1.04 14.59 -7.47
C LEU A 41 -0.99 15.56 -8.67
N LYS A 42 0.22 15.94 -9.07
CA LYS A 42 0.49 16.70 -10.31
C LYS A 42 1.40 15.88 -11.23
N PRO A 43 0.86 14.98 -12.06
CA PRO A 43 1.69 14.03 -12.77
C PRO A 43 2.44 14.64 -13.97
N THR A 44 3.68 14.21 -14.12
CA THR A 44 4.40 14.17 -15.40
C THR A 44 4.27 12.75 -15.94
N MET A 45 3.61 12.59 -17.10
CA MET A 45 3.53 11.28 -17.74
C MET A 45 4.91 10.86 -18.27
N LEU A 46 5.30 9.63 -17.98
CA LEU A 46 6.51 8.99 -18.51
C LEU A 46 6.19 8.03 -19.66
N VAL A 47 4.91 7.73 -19.86
CA VAL A 47 4.38 6.85 -20.90
C VAL A 47 3.27 7.53 -21.69
N LYS A 48 2.93 6.98 -22.84
CA LYS A 48 1.86 7.46 -23.74
C LYS A 48 0.89 6.33 -24.12
N VAL A 49 -0.27 6.69 -24.61
CA VAL A 49 -1.25 5.73 -25.16
C VAL A 49 -0.63 4.93 -26.32
N GLY A 50 -0.87 3.62 -26.34
CA GLY A 50 -0.29 2.66 -27.26
C GLY A 50 1.08 2.11 -26.84
N GLU A 51 1.62 2.53 -25.71
CA GLU A 51 2.90 2.04 -25.20
C GLU A 51 2.71 0.78 -24.37
N LYS A 52 3.54 -0.23 -24.63
CA LYS A 52 3.61 -1.43 -23.79
C LYS A 52 4.44 -1.15 -22.54
N VAL A 53 3.92 -1.63 -21.42
CA VAL A 53 4.55 -1.50 -20.11
C VAL A 53 4.62 -2.86 -19.42
N ILE A 54 5.61 -3.04 -18.56
CA ILE A 54 5.71 -4.22 -17.70
C ILE A 54 5.38 -3.83 -16.24
N LYS A 55 4.91 -4.78 -15.46
CA LYS A 55 4.58 -4.57 -14.03
C LYS A 55 5.80 -3.99 -13.31
N GLY A 56 5.58 -2.94 -12.53
CA GLY A 56 6.64 -2.19 -11.83
C GLY A 56 7.28 -1.07 -12.64
N GLN A 57 7.02 -0.94 -13.95
CA GLN A 57 7.54 0.15 -14.78
C GLN A 57 6.93 1.50 -14.37
N LYS A 58 7.77 2.54 -14.29
CA LYS A 58 7.34 3.90 -13.95
C LYS A 58 6.39 4.45 -15.01
N LEU A 59 5.20 4.86 -14.60
CA LEU A 59 4.15 5.43 -15.46
C LEU A 59 4.12 6.95 -15.42
N LEU A 60 4.32 7.49 -14.25
CA LEU A 60 4.32 8.94 -14.03
C LEU A 60 5.13 9.30 -12.80
N GLU A 61 5.58 10.56 -12.76
CA GLU A 61 6.25 11.19 -11.61
C GLU A 61 5.38 12.31 -11.05
N ASP A 62 5.34 12.47 -9.73
CA ASP A 62 4.67 13.63 -9.12
C ASP A 62 5.59 14.86 -9.12
N LYS A 63 5.19 15.92 -9.84
CA LYS A 63 5.91 17.20 -9.86
C LYS A 63 6.04 17.87 -8.50
N LYS A 64 5.15 17.57 -7.54
CA LYS A 64 5.20 18.14 -6.21
C LYS A 64 6.18 17.44 -5.28
N ILE A 65 6.44 16.17 -5.57
CA ILE A 65 7.36 15.32 -4.82
C ILE A 65 8.33 14.71 -5.82
N PRO A 66 9.39 15.43 -6.22
CA PRO A 66 10.37 14.92 -7.17
C PRO A 66 10.96 13.58 -6.72
N GLY A 67 11.06 12.63 -7.65
CA GLY A 67 11.48 11.27 -7.35
C GLY A 67 10.38 10.34 -6.87
N LEU A 68 9.15 10.81 -6.69
CA LEU A 68 8.00 9.95 -6.39
C LEU A 68 7.34 9.47 -7.67
N PHE A 69 7.33 8.15 -7.86
CA PHE A 69 6.78 7.52 -9.06
C PHE A 69 5.54 6.69 -8.73
N LEU A 70 4.58 6.68 -9.66
CA LEU A 70 3.56 5.64 -9.72
C LEU A 70 3.95 4.66 -10.82
N VAL A 71 3.85 3.38 -10.50
CA VAL A 71 4.30 2.29 -11.37
C VAL A 71 3.12 1.47 -11.92
N ALA A 72 3.38 0.71 -12.97
CA ALA A 72 2.39 -0.17 -13.57
C ALA A 72 2.03 -1.32 -12.62
N PRO A 73 0.75 -1.49 -12.27
CA PRO A 73 0.31 -2.60 -11.42
C PRO A 73 0.26 -3.93 -12.15
N ILE A 74 0.18 -3.91 -13.47
CA ILE A 74 0.19 -5.07 -14.35
C ILE A 74 0.99 -4.79 -15.62
N SER A 75 1.41 -5.85 -16.33
CA SER A 75 1.97 -5.76 -17.67
C SER A 75 0.87 -5.68 -18.71
N GLY A 76 1.09 -4.93 -19.79
CA GLY A 76 0.10 -4.74 -20.86
C GLY A 76 0.34 -3.49 -21.68
N GLU A 77 -0.70 -2.96 -22.31
CA GLU A 77 -0.67 -1.75 -23.13
C GLU A 77 -1.44 -0.61 -22.45
N VAL A 78 -0.88 0.58 -22.44
CA VAL A 78 -1.57 1.80 -22.02
C VAL A 78 -2.61 2.17 -23.07
N ILE A 79 -3.88 1.93 -22.79
CA ILE A 79 -4.97 2.16 -23.76
C ILE A 79 -5.61 3.54 -23.62
N GLU A 80 -5.58 4.14 -22.41
CA GLU A 80 -6.19 5.44 -22.16
C GLU A 80 -5.38 6.26 -21.14
N ILE A 81 -5.33 7.58 -21.34
CA ILE A 81 -4.88 8.56 -20.34
C ILE A 81 -5.95 9.65 -20.29
N ASN A 82 -6.83 9.57 -19.28
CA ASN A 82 -7.99 10.42 -19.14
C ASN A 82 -7.65 11.69 -18.33
N ARG A 83 -8.21 12.81 -18.81
CA ARG A 83 -8.04 14.12 -18.17
C ARG A 83 -9.39 14.81 -18.09
N GLY A 84 -9.71 15.32 -16.91
CA GLY A 84 -10.91 16.08 -16.63
C GLY A 84 -10.74 17.59 -16.80
N GLU A 85 -11.57 18.34 -16.07
CA GLU A 85 -11.55 19.78 -16.09
C GLU A 85 -10.15 20.35 -15.80
N ARG A 86 -9.80 21.43 -16.50
CA ARG A 86 -8.49 22.08 -16.40
C ARG A 86 -7.31 21.12 -16.63
N ARG A 87 -7.54 20.04 -17.38
CA ARG A 87 -6.57 18.98 -17.68
C ARG A 87 -6.06 18.22 -16.43
N ALA A 88 -6.87 18.18 -15.36
CA ALA A 88 -6.58 17.37 -14.20
C ALA A 88 -6.45 15.89 -14.62
N PHE A 89 -5.48 15.20 -14.05
CA PHE A 89 -5.32 13.76 -14.30
C PHE A 89 -6.45 12.99 -13.61
N GLU A 90 -7.19 12.21 -14.39
CA GLU A 90 -8.25 11.34 -13.88
C GLU A 90 -7.81 9.89 -13.78
N SER A 91 -7.32 9.32 -14.87
CA SER A 91 -6.86 7.93 -14.88
C SER A 91 -5.87 7.63 -15.99
N LEU A 92 -5.08 6.58 -15.77
CA LEU A 92 -4.28 5.88 -16.78
C LEU A 92 -4.74 4.43 -16.77
N VAL A 93 -5.21 3.93 -17.92
CA VAL A 93 -5.77 2.58 -18.05
C VAL A 93 -4.78 1.68 -18.81
N ILE A 94 -4.50 0.52 -18.25
CA ILE A 94 -3.68 -0.52 -18.86
C ILE A 94 -4.57 -1.73 -19.15
N GLU A 95 -4.55 -2.23 -20.37
CA GLU A 95 -5.16 -3.48 -20.77
C GLU A 95 -4.09 -4.58 -20.73
N THR A 96 -4.34 -5.64 -19.96
CA THR A 96 -3.36 -6.72 -19.83
C THR A 96 -3.26 -7.53 -21.12
N ASP A 97 -2.05 -7.87 -21.51
CA ASP A 97 -1.76 -8.82 -22.60
C ASP A 97 -1.46 -10.23 -22.06
N ASN A 98 -1.72 -10.47 -20.76
CA ASN A 98 -1.38 -11.69 -20.01
C ASN A 98 0.14 -11.97 -19.93
N ASN A 99 0.96 -10.98 -20.24
CA ASN A 99 2.40 -11.07 -20.03
C ASN A 99 2.69 -11.06 -18.52
N VAL A 100 3.54 -11.97 -18.06
CA VAL A 100 3.93 -12.10 -16.66
C VAL A 100 5.28 -11.43 -16.35
N GLU A 101 5.85 -10.70 -17.32
CA GLU A 101 7.08 -9.96 -17.10
C GLU A 101 6.86 -8.85 -16.04
N GLU A 102 7.84 -8.73 -15.15
CA GLU A 102 7.83 -7.71 -14.11
C GLU A 102 9.24 -7.20 -13.82
N ILE A 103 9.34 -5.99 -13.30
CA ILE A 103 10.59 -5.48 -12.78
C ILE A 103 10.85 -6.12 -11.42
N VAL A 104 11.94 -6.84 -11.31
CA VAL A 104 12.40 -7.44 -10.06
C VAL A 104 13.26 -6.40 -9.33
N PHE A 105 12.77 -5.89 -8.20
CA PHE A 105 13.49 -4.88 -7.40
C PHE A 105 14.51 -5.49 -6.43
N ILE A 106 14.37 -6.77 -6.10
CA ILE A 106 15.29 -7.54 -5.27
C ILE A 106 15.46 -8.92 -5.89
N ASP A 107 16.61 -9.19 -6.50
CA ASP A 107 16.87 -10.45 -7.20
C ASP A 107 16.87 -11.67 -6.26
N ASN A 108 17.37 -11.51 -5.04
CA ASN A 108 17.44 -12.58 -4.06
C ASN A 108 17.20 -12.04 -2.64
N LEU A 109 15.99 -12.25 -2.14
CA LEU A 109 15.57 -11.77 -0.82
C LEU A 109 16.40 -12.41 0.31
N SER A 110 16.83 -13.66 0.16
CA SER A 110 17.60 -14.36 1.19
C SER A 110 19.01 -13.79 1.37
N SER A 111 19.61 -13.22 0.33
CA SER A 111 20.92 -12.58 0.37
C SER A 111 20.85 -11.05 0.50
N PHE A 112 19.66 -10.48 0.43
CA PHE A 112 19.46 -9.02 0.52
C PHE A 112 19.77 -8.52 1.92
N GLN A 113 20.84 -7.74 2.03
CA GLN A 113 21.19 -7.06 3.29
C GLN A 113 20.44 -5.75 3.40
N ALA A 114 19.26 -5.81 4.00
CA ALA A 114 18.41 -4.65 4.19
C ALA A 114 19.05 -3.63 5.14
N ASN A 115 19.11 -2.38 4.71
CA ASN A 115 19.45 -1.22 5.53
C ASN A 115 18.50 -0.06 5.20
N LYS A 116 18.59 1.02 5.98
CA LYS A 116 17.66 2.14 5.85
C LYS A 116 17.65 2.76 4.45
N GLU A 117 18.82 2.93 3.86
CA GLU A 117 18.98 3.59 2.57
C GLU A 117 18.41 2.71 1.44
N ASN A 118 18.86 1.47 1.32
CA ASN A 118 18.43 0.61 0.23
C ASN A 118 16.95 0.19 0.32
N VAL A 119 16.41 0.05 1.53
CA VAL A 119 14.98 -0.20 1.72
C VAL A 119 14.16 1.00 1.27
N ARG A 120 14.58 2.23 1.62
CA ARG A 120 13.92 3.44 1.16
C ARG A 120 13.93 3.55 -0.37
N ASP A 121 15.07 3.33 -0.98
CA ASP A 121 15.25 3.41 -2.43
C ASP A 121 14.33 2.40 -3.14
N ILE A 122 14.28 1.16 -2.66
CA ILE A 122 13.39 0.13 -3.20
C ILE A 122 11.92 0.52 -3.07
N LEU A 123 11.49 1.02 -1.90
CA LEU A 123 10.11 1.47 -1.69
C LEU A 123 9.72 2.61 -2.63
N ILE A 124 10.65 3.51 -2.95
CA ILE A 124 10.44 4.62 -3.89
C ILE A 124 10.39 4.09 -5.33
N GLU A 125 11.40 3.33 -5.75
CA GLU A 125 11.52 2.81 -7.11
C GLU A 125 10.39 1.84 -7.48
N SER A 126 9.93 1.02 -6.53
CA SER A 126 8.79 0.12 -6.72
C SER A 126 7.42 0.79 -6.64
N GLY A 127 7.37 2.10 -6.35
CA GLY A 127 6.12 2.84 -6.15
C GLY A 127 5.42 2.55 -4.82
N LEU A 128 5.93 1.64 -4.00
CA LEU A 128 5.33 1.28 -2.70
C LEU A 128 5.35 2.44 -1.70
N TRP A 129 6.25 3.42 -1.87
CA TRP A 129 6.28 4.63 -1.05
C TRP A 129 4.95 5.39 -1.05
N THR A 130 4.18 5.31 -2.13
CA THR A 130 2.87 5.97 -2.26
C THR A 130 1.81 5.43 -1.31
N ASN A 131 2.01 4.24 -0.72
CA ASN A 131 1.09 3.65 0.26
C ASN A 131 1.23 4.29 1.65
N PHE A 132 2.35 4.95 1.94
CA PHE A 132 2.47 5.69 3.19
C PHE A 132 1.65 6.97 3.17
N LYS A 133 0.96 7.23 4.28
CA LYS A 133 0.14 8.44 4.46
C LYS A 133 0.58 9.17 5.73
N LYS A 134 1.10 10.38 5.54
CA LYS A 134 1.53 11.24 6.65
C LYS A 134 0.34 11.86 7.35
N ARG A 135 0.26 11.72 8.65
CA ARG A 135 -0.75 12.40 9.47
C ARG A 135 -0.36 13.86 9.74
N PRO A 136 -1.32 14.76 9.95
CA PRO A 136 -2.77 14.52 10.01
C PRO A 136 -3.50 14.58 8.66
N PHE A 137 -2.84 14.97 7.56
CA PHE A 137 -3.50 15.31 6.29
C PHE A 137 -3.59 14.17 5.27
N SER A 138 -3.16 12.95 5.64
CA SER A 138 -3.16 11.76 4.76
C SER A 138 -2.46 11.97 3.41
N LYS A 139 -1.44 12.81 3.38
CA LYS A 139 -0.60 13.03 2.17
C LYS A 139 0.52 12.02 2.11
N VAL A 140 0.93 11.66 0.89
CA VAL A 140 2.17 10.88 0.70
C VAL A 140 3.34 11.71 1.23
N PRO A 141 4.23 11.15 2.06
CA PRO A 141 5.41 11.87 2.54
C PRO A 141 6.40 12.14 1.42
N ASN A 142 7.21 13.20 1.56
CA ASN A 142 8.33 13.43 0.65
C ASN A 142 9.32 12.25 0.71
N VAL A 143 9.98 11.99 -0.42
CA VAL A 143 10.89 10.83 -0.53
C VAL A 143 12.12 10.91 0.40
N ASP A 144 12.51 12.11 0.80
CA ASP A 144 13.63 12.41 1.71
C ASP A 144 13.17 12.62 3.17
N GLU A 145 11.85 12.59 3.42
CA GLU A 145 11.30 12.90 4.75
C GLU A 145 11.74 11.87 5.79
N LYS A 146 12.10 12.37 6.97
CA LYS A 146 12.43 11.51 8.11
C LYS A 146 11.17 10.82 8.63
N VAL A 147 11.24 9.51 8.76
CA VAL A 147 10.17 8.70 9.32
C VAL A 147 10.46 8.44 10.80
N ASP A 148 9.65 8.99 11.69
CA ASP A 148 9.82 8.75 13.12
C ASP A 148 9.09 7.47 13.55
N GLU A 149 7.82 7.34 13.22
CA GLU A 149 6.98 6.19 13.60
C GLU A 149 6.08 5.80 12.43
N ILE A 150 5.76 4.51 12.33
CA ILE A 150 4.79 3.97 11.37
C ILE A 150 3.63 3.35 12.14
N PHE A 151 2.42 3.62 11.71
CA PHE A 151 1.20 3.03 12.27
C PHE A 151 0.54 2.14 11.22
N ILE A 152 0.31 0.88 11.56
CA ILE A 152 -0.35 -0.13 10.73
C ILE A 152 -1.66 -0.50 11.41
N SER A 153 -2.77 -0.32 10.71
CA SER A 153 -4.07 -0.80 11.17
C SER A 153 -4.38 -2.12 10.51
N CYS A 154 -4.50 -3.17 11.32
CA CYS A 154 -5.01 -4.47 10.92
C CYS A 154 -6.50 -4.60 11.31
N LEU A 155 -7.19 -3.47 11.37
CA LEU A 155 -8.61 -3.35 11.69
C LEU A 155 -9.30 -2.57 10.59
N ASP A 156 -10.46 -3.05 10.18
CA ASP A 156 -11.42 -2.28 9.41
C ASP A 156 -12.80 -2.42 10.08
N THR A 157 -13.28 -1.32 10.64
CA THR A 157 -14.58 -1.27 11.33
C THR A 157 -15.67 -0.67 10.43
N SER A 158 -15.40 -0.53 9.13
CA SER A 158 -16.40 -0.09 8.16
C SER A 158 -17.51 -1.15 8.04
N PRO A 159 -18.79 -0.74 7.92
CA PRO A 159 -19.87 -1.68 7.75
C PRO A 159 -19.65 -2.62 6.56
N LEU A 160 -19.83 -3.93 6.78
CA LEU A 160 -19.65 -4.99 5.79
C LEU A 160 -18.21 -5.14 5.25
N SER A 161 -17.21 -4.57 5.91
CA SER A 161 -15.82 -4.83 5.57
C SER A 161 -15.41 -6.27 5.92
N VAL A 162 -14.51 -6.81 5.11
CA VAL A 162 -13.88 -8.09 5.43
C VAL A 162 -12.78 -7.86 6.46
N ASP A 163 -12.67 -8.77 7.43
CA ASP A 163 -11.61 -8.73 8.43
C ASP A 163 -10.22 -8.81 7.75
N PRO A 164 -9.37 -7.80 7.89
CA PRO A 164 -8.05 -7.81 7.28
C PRO A 164 -7.15 -8.99 7.72
N GLU A 165 -7.39 -9.53 8.92
CA GLU A 165 -6.61 -10.65 9.45
C GLU A 165 -6.73 -11.90 8.59
N ILE A 166 -7.85 -12.11 7.88
CA ILE A 166 -8.02 -13.24 6.96
C ILE A 166 -6.97 -13.25 5.85
N PHE A 167 -6.64 -12.06 5.30
CA PHE A 167 -5.61 -11.94 4.27
C PHE A 167 -4.20 -12.00 4.85
N ILE A 168 -4.02 -11.42 6.04
CA ILE A 168 -2.72 -11.43 6.73
C ILE A 168 -2.34 -12.85 7.11
N GLU A 169 -3.28 -13.64 7.63
CA GLU A 169 -3.06 -15.02 8.04
C GLU A 169 -2.58 -15.91 6.89
N GLN A 170 -3.13 -15.72 5.69
CA GLN A 170 -2.70 -16.45 4.49
C GLN A 170 -1.32 -16.04 3.98
N ASN A 171 -0.80 -14.88 4.38
CA ASN A 171 0.48 -14.32 3.95
C ASN A 171 1.33 -13.86 5.15
N LEU A 172 1.26 -14.60 6.26
CA LEU A 172 1.81 -14.15 7.54
C LEU A 172 3.33 -13.98 7.50
N ASP A 173 4.03 -14.87 6.82
CA ASP A 173 5.49 -14.79 6.70
C ASP A 173 5.92 -13.54 5.91
N ASP A 174 5.24 -13.25 4.81
CA ASP A 174 5.49 -12.05 4.00
C ASP A 174 5.15 -10.77 4.77
N PHE A 175 4.05 -10.79 5.53
CA PHE A 175 3.64 -9.67 6.37
C PHE A 175 4.67 -9.38 7.45
N ASN A 176 5.12 -10.40 8.19
CA ASN A 176 6.13 -10.26 9.22
C ASN A 176 7.48 -9.78 8.65
N LYS A 177 7.87 -10.31 7.50
CA LYS A 177 9.09 -9.85 6.79
C LYS A 177 8.95 -8.39 6.34
N GLY A 178 7.78 -8.00 5.86
CA GLY A 178 7.46 -6.62 5.50
C GLY A 178 7.62 -5.67 6.71
N ILE A 179 7.09 -6.05 7.89
CA ILE A 179 7.23 -5.27 9.12
C ILE A 179 8.71 -5.13 9.51
N GLU A 180 9.47 -6.22 9.46
CA GLU A 180 10.92 -6.18 9.75
C GLU A 180 11.62 -5.17 8.83
N ILE A 181 11.36 -5.24 7.52
CA ILE A 181 11.97 -4.37 6.52
C ILE A 181 11.59 -2.90 6.74
N ILE A 182 10.30 -2.58 6.89
CA ILE A 182 9.88 -1.17 7.09
C ILE A 182 10.33 -0.61 8.44
N SER A 183 10.59 -1.45 9.44
CA SER A 183 11.14 -1.01 10.72
C SER A 183 12.52 -0.37 10.60
N LEU A 184 13.25 -0.67 9.52
CA LEU A 184 14.58 -0.11 9.26
C LEU A 184 14.53 1.37 8.89
N ILE A 185 13.44 1.82 8.24
CA ILE A 185 13.30 3.22 7.83
C ILE A 185 12.80 4.13 8.96
N THR A 186 12.28 3.57 10.05
CA THR A 186 11.83 4.36 11.22
C THR A 186 12.96 4.67 12.17
N SER A 187 12.89 5.82 12.83
CA SER A 187 13.83 6.15 13.95
C SER A 187 13.35 5.61 15.29
N LYS A 188 12.05 5.30 15.45
CA LYS A 188 11.47 4.83 16.71
C LYS A 188 10.74 3.49 16.50
N TYR A 189 9.41 3.49 16.41
CA TYR A 189 8.61 2.28 16.44
C TYR A 189 7.69 2.10 15.24
N VAL A 190 7.37 0.85 14.95
CA VAL A 190 6.21 0.44 14.15
C VAL A 190 5.11 0.03 15.12
N HIS A 191 3.96 0.67 15.03
CA HIS A 191 2.79 0.40 15.86
C HIS A 191 1.79 -0.40 15.04
N ILE A 192 1.35 -1.54 15.55
CA ILE A 192 0.35 -2.41 14.92
C ILE A 192 -0.86 -2.43 15.80
N SER A 193 -2.03 -2.12 15.24
CA SER A 193 -3.31 -2.25 15.92
C SER A 193 -4.11 -3.42 15.34
N SER A 194 -4.63 -4.28 16.20
CA SER A 194 -5.41 -5.47 15.89
C SER A 194 -6.65 -5.58 16.78
N LYS A 195 -7.53 -6.49 16.49
CA LYS A 195 -8.63 -6.81 17.40
C LYS A 195 -8.13 -7.57 18.62
N ILE A 196 -8.91 -7.51 19.71
CA ILE A 196 -8.62 -8.27 20.94
C ILE A 196 -8.55 -9.77 20.63
N GLY A 197 -7.49 -10.40 21.17
CA GLY A 197 -7.29 -11.85 21.03
C GLY A 197 -6.64 -12.27 19.72
N SER A 198 -6.18 -11.32 18.89
CA SER A 198 -5.35 -11.66 17.73
C SER A 198 -4.00 -12.20 18.20
N ASN A 199 -3.62 -13.37 17.67
CA ASN A 199 -2.32 -14.00 17.96
C ASN A 199 -1.37 -13.95 16.75
N LEU A 200 -1.72 -13.18 15.72
CA LEU A 200 -0.94 -13.12 14.48
C LEU A 200 0.35 -12.31 14.61
N PHE A 201 0.42 -11.40 15.59
CA PHE A 201 1.49 -10.42 15.65
C PHE A 201 2.35 -10.62 16.90
N VAL A 202 3.64 -10.37 16.74
CA VAL A 202 4.63 -10.50 17.81
C VAL A 202 5.33 -9.17 18.07
N GLU A 203 5.42 -8.78 19.35
CA GLU A 203 6.23 -7.62 19.75
C GLU A 203 7.72 -7.88 19.54
N SER A 204 8.42 -6.84 19.16
CA SER A 204 9.87 -6.87 19.05
C SER A 204 10.49 -5.57 19.61
N GLU A 205 11.79 -5.42 19.49
CA GLU A 205 12.47 -4.21 19.94
C GLU A 205 11.87 -2.95 19.31
N LYS A 206 11.49 -3.01 18.02
CA LYS A 206 10.92 -1.89 17.28
C LYS A 206 9.42 -1.99 17.01
N VAL A 207 8.77 -3.09 17.36
CA VAL A 207 7.33 -3.30 17.12
C VAL A 207 6.54 -3.21 18.41
N ARG A 208 5.45 -2.45 18.39
CA ARG A 208 4.51 -2.28 19.51
C ARG A 208 3.11 -2.72 19.09
N LEU A 209 2.49 -3.57 19.88
CA LEU A 209 1.15 -4.09 19.60
C LEU A 209 0.11 -3.40 20.47
N TYR A 210 -1.03 -3.12 19.86
CA TYR A 210 -2.20 -2.53 20.49
C TYR A 210 -3.44 -3.35 20.12
N GLU A 211 -4.12 -3.87 21.11
CA GLU A 211 -5.42 -4.49 20.94
C GLU A 211 -6.51 -3.45 21.20
N LEU A 212 -7.41 -3.34 20.25
CA LEU A 212 -8.53 -2.41 20.31
C LEU A 212 -9.82 -3.22 20.51
N ASN A 213 -10.59 -2.79 21.51
CA ASN A 213 -11.97 -3.27 21.74
C ASN A 213 -12.92 -2.17 21.23
N ASN A 214 -13.77 -2.54 20.30
CA ASN A 214 -14.90 -1.70 19.88
C ASN A 214 -16.08 -1.92 20.79
#